data_ce199cf36eaed616efe6adfad011d113
#
_entry.id   ce199cf36eaed616efe6adfad011d113
#
_cell.length_a   1.000
_cell.length_b   1.000
_cell.length_c   1.000
_cell.angle_alpha   90.00
_cell.angle_beta   90.00
_cell.angle_gamma   90.00
#
_symmetry.space_group_name_H-M   'P 1'
#
loop_
_entity.id
_entity.type
_entity.pdbx_description
1 polymer ?
#
loop_
_entity_poly.entity_id
_entity_poly.type
_entity_poly.pdbx_seq_one_letter_code
_entity_poly.pdbx_strand_id
1 'polypeptide(L)'
;TVTGVQNVCSSDLETKYILDRATLALLEAEMQAYLIPDDYATSTISNVYFDNDDFQMIQDSIAKKGGREKLRMRTYVEEPTDDSQVFLEIKKKCDEVGFKYRLVSNLTSVVNYIENGLADETISDERVKAEVEELQERYVDLKPKMVISYERYSMKGLEDKKVRVTVDSNIRYRDYDVDLTSGRYGLPLLEEGQVIMEIKISGQYPQWLADILNKYGIEEQSFSKYGRAYLKMKERMAQTLKS
;
A
#
# COMPACT_ATOMS: atom_id res chain seq x y z
N THR A 1 -12.47 5.39 12.67
CA THR A 1 -11.70 5.96 11.54
C THR A 1 -10.84 7.08 12.09
N VAL A 2 -9.52 6.93 12.11
CA VAL A 2 -8.64 7.93 12.74
C VAL A 2 -7.97 8.74 11.63
N THR A 3 -8.31 10.02 11.58
CA THR A 3 -7.51 11.06 10.92
C THR A 3 -6.37 11.43 11.86
N GLY A 4 -5.16 11.54 11.36
CA GLY A 4 -4.03 11.98 12.17
C GLY A 4 -2.67 11.41 11.75
N VAL A 5 -1.66 11.79 12.49
CA VAL A 5 -0.28 11.30 12.33
C VAL A 5 -0.11 10.06 13.19
N GLN A 6 0.33 8.98 12.59
CA GLN A 6 0.81 7.81 13.30
C GLN A 6 2.33 7.74 13.12
N ASN A 7 3.06 7.91 14.21
CA ASN A 7 4.45 7.48 14.23
C ASN A 7 4.44 5.95 14.12
N VAL A 8 5.00 5.42 13.05
CA VAL A 8 5.30 3.99 13.00
C VAL A 8 6.51 3.82 13.91
N CYS A 9 6.26 3.33 15.12
CA CYS A 9 7.31 3.13 16.12
C CYS A 9 8.43 2.27 15.51
N SER A 10 9.66 2.57 15.84
CA SER A 10 10.84 1.79 15.42
C SER A 10 10.82 0.33 15.91
N SER A 11 9.90 -0.01 16.82
CA SER A 11 9.68 -1.37 17.32
C SER A 11 8.67 -2.18 16.49
N ASP A 12 7.99 -1.58 15.50
CA ASP A 12 7.05 -2.31 14.64
C ASP A 12 7.82 -2.94 13.48
N LEU A 13 7.91 -4.26 13.49
CA LEU A 13 8.50 -5.03 12.40
C LEU A 13 7.43 -5.29 11.34
N GLU A 14 7.72 -4.95 10.08
CA GLU A 14 6.88 -5.26 8.92
C GLU A 14 7.70 -6.05 7.91
N THR A 15 7.39 -7.34 7.73
CA THR A 15 8.04 -8.25 6.79
C THR A 15 7.08 -8.67 5.69
N LYS A 16 7.59 -8.92 4.49
CA LYS A 16 6.80 -9.30 3.32
C LYS A 16 7.37 -10.54 2.65
N TYR A 17 6.47 -11.37 2.15
CA TYR A 17 6.77 -12.64 1.53
C TYR A 17 5.93 -12.79 0.26
N ILE A 18 6.55 -13.17 -0.86
CA ILE A 18 5.84 -13.56 -2.07
C ILE A 18 5.76 -15.08 -2.05
N LEU A 19 4.55 -15.61 -2.07
CA LEU A 19 4.26 -17.02 -1.93
C LEU A 19 3.37 -17.50 -3.07
N ASP A 20 3.51 -18.75 -3.44
CA ASP A 20 2.47 -19.44 -4.20
C ASP A 20 1.32 -19.90 -3.28
N ARG A 21 0.16 -20.21 -3.85
CA ARG A 21 -1.03 -20.59 -3.08
C ARG A 21 -0.86 -21.91 -2.33
N ALA A 22 -0.05 -22.85 -2.83
CA ALA A 22 0.18 -24.12 -2.15
C ALA A 22 1.01 -23.91 -0.88
N THR A 23 2.07 -23.14 -0.97
CA THR A 23 2.89 -22.75 0.19
C THR A 23 2.06 -21.95 1.20
N LEU A 24 1.24 -20.99 0.74
CA LEU A 24 0.34 -20.26 1.63
C LEU A 24 -0.59 -21.20 2.40
N ALA A 25 -1.22 -22.16 1.73
CA ALA A 25 -2.14 -23.10 2.38
C ALA A 25 -1.47 -23.94 3.48
N LEU A 26 -0.20 -24.34 3.29
CA LEU A 26 0.58 -25.02 4.32
C LEU A 26 0.86 -24.11 5.53
N LEU A 27 1.22 -22.85 5.29
CA LEU A 27 1.43 -21.87 6.36
C LEU A 27 0.14 -21.59 7.14
N GLU A 28 -0.97 -21.38 6.44
CA GLU A 28 -2.29 -21.13 7.06
C GLU A 28 -2.74 -22.28 7.94
N ALA A 29 -2.52 -23.52 7.49
CA ALA A 29 -2.85 -24.74 8.27
C ALA A 29 -2.12 -24.80 9.62
N GLU A 30 -0.87 -24.32 9.69
CA GLU A 30 -0.11 -24.26 10.95
C GLU A 30 -0.42 -23.00 11.76
N MET A 31 -0.59 -21.87 11.09
CA MET A 31 -0.86 -20.58 11.74
C MET A 31 -2.28 -20.52 12.36
N GLN A 32 -3.23 -21.36 11.93
CA GLN A 32 -4.59 -21.39 12.48
C GLN A 32 -4.66 -21.68 13.98
N ALA A 33 -3.61 -22.29 14.56
CA ALA A 33 -3.50 -22.49 16.01
C ALA A 33 -3.21 -21.19 16.77
N TYR A 34 -2.71 -20.16 16.08
CA TYR A 34 -2.22 -18.92 16.68
C TYR A 34 -2.95 -17.69 16.17
N LEU A 35 -3.64 -17.77 15.04
CA LEU A 35 -4.29 -16.65 14.36
C LEU A 35 -5.79 -16.88 14.23
N ILE A 36 -6.54 -15.79 14.33
CA ILE A 36 -7.97 -15.72 14.03
C ILE A 36 -8.24 -14.65 12.98
N PRO A 37 -9.36 -14.73 12.24
CA PRO A 37 -9.77 -13.64 11.36
C PRO A 37 -9.84 -12.31 12.10
N ASP A 38 -9.37 -11.24 11.45
CA ASP A 38 -9.51 -9.87 11.98
C ASP A 38 -10.97 -9.40 11.88
N ASP A 39 -11.32 -8.31 12.55
CA ASP A 39 -12.70 -7.76 12.56
C ASP A 39 -13.20 -7.42 11.15
N TYR A 40 -12.29 -7.03 10.27
CA TYR A 40 -12.51 -6.87 8.82
C TYR A 40 -11.64 -7.87 8.08
N ALA A 41 -11.99 -9.16 8.20
CA ALA A 41 -11.18 -10.26 7.67
C ALA A 41 -10.94 -10.16 6.17
N THR A 42 -11.96 -9.77 5.41
CA THR A 42 -11.86 -9.60 3.96
C THR A 42 -12.12 -8.17 3.56
N SER A 43 -11.36 -7.66 2.61
CA SER A 43 -11.59 -6.33 2.04
C SER A 43 -11.07 -6.26 0.61
N THR A 44 -11.80 -5.53 -0.22
CA THR A 44 -11.32 -5.06 -1.51
C THR A 44 -10.70 -3.70 -1.33
N ILE A 45 -9.50 -3.53 -1.86
CA ILE A 45 -8.74 -2.30 -1.68
C ILE A 45 -8.35 -1.75 -3.05
N SER A 46 -8.72 -0.50 -3.31
CA SER A 46 -8.29 0.23 -4.49
C SER A 46 -7.50 1.47 -4.08
N ASN A 47 -6.40 1.73 -4.78
CA ASN A 47 -5.53 2.86 -4.52
C ASN A 47 -5.23 3.60 -5.81
N VAL A 48 -5.17 4.93 -5.74
CA VAL A 48 -4.49 5.79 -6.70
C VAL A 48 -3.22 6.31 -6.06
N TYR A 49 -2.09 6.12 -6.72
CA TYR A 49 -0.83 6.75 -6.34
C TYR A 49 -0.64 8.02 -7.14
N PHE A 50 -0.24 9.08 -6.45
CA PHE A 50 0.09 10.37 -7.06
C PHE A 50 1.59 10.49 -7.24
N ASP A 51 1.99 11.07 -8.35
CA ASP A 51 3.37 11.39 -8.70
C ASP A 51 3.37 12.47 -9.78
N ASN A 52 4.51 12.99 -10.16
CA ASN A 52 4.62 13.88 -11.32
C ASN A 52 4.75 13.07 -12.63
N ASP A 53 4.81 13.74 -13.75
CA ASP A 53 4.88 13.09 -15.07
C ASP A 53 6.13 12.23 -15.24
N ASP A 54 7.22 12.58 -14.59
CA ASP A 54 8.46 11.83 -14.63
C ASP A 54 8.53 10.67 -13.63
N PHE A 55 7.48 10.47 -12.79
CA PHE A 55 7.47 9.48 -11.71
C PHE A 55 8.61 9.66 -10.72
N GLN A 56 8.98 10.91 -10.43
CA GLN A 56 10.16 11.23 -9.63
C GLN A 56 10.05 10.70 -8.20
N MET A 57 8.88 10.82 -7.56
CA MET A 57 8.70 10.36 -6.16
C MET A 57 8.97 8.86 -6.03
N ILE A 58 8.46 8.03 -6.95
CA ILE A 58 8.70 6.59 -6.88
C ILE A 58 10.13 6.23 -7.28
N GLN A 59 10.75 6.95 -8.20
CA GLN A 59 12.16 6.75 -8.56
C GLN A 59 13.07 7.05 -7.38
N ASP A 60 12.87 8.17 -6.68
CA ASP A 60 13.63 8.54 -5.48
C ASP A 60 13.43 7.51 -4.35
N SER A 61 12.18 7.03 -4.19
CA SER A 61 11.87 5.95 -3.23
C SER A 61 12.58 4.62 -3.55
N ILE A 62 12.71 4.25 -4.82
CA ILE A 62 13.44 3.04 -5.25
C ILE A 62 14.94 3.24 -5.05
N ALA A 63 15.46 4.41 -5.42
CA ALA A 63 16.86 4.77 -5.27
C ALA A 63 17.29 5.06 -3.81
N LYS A 64 16.32 5.12 -2.87
CA LYS A 64 16.52 5.48 -1.45
C LYS A 64 17.20 6.84 -1.26
N LYS A 65 16.93 7.80 -2.15
CA LYS A 65 17.49 9.15 -2.09
C LYS A 65 16.76 9.96 -1.02
N GLY A 66 17.46 10.41 0.02
CA GLY A 66 16.94 11.36 1.02
C GLY A 66 15.71 10.91 1.81
N GLY A 67 15.34 9.65 1.70
CA GLY A 67 14.13 9.08 2.27
C GLY A 67 13.26 8.38 1.23
N ARG A 68 12.16 7.78 1.69
CA ARG A 68 11.18 7.11 0.81
C ARG A 68 9.82 7.68 1.08
N GLU A 69 9.19 8.24 0.06
CA GLU A 69 7.88 8.86 0.16
C GLU A 69 6.90 8.22 -0.81
N LYS A 70 5.64 8.21 -0.43
CA LYS A 70 4.53 7.81 -1.29
C LYS A 70 3.29 8.56 -0.87
N LEU A 71 2.62 9.13 -1.85
CA LEU A 71 1.33 9.77 -1.70
C LEU A 71 0.28 8.92 -2.40
N ARG A 72 -0.80 8.55 -1.70
CA ARG A 72 -1.88 7.78 -2.29
C ARG A 72 -3.23 8.15 -1.71
N MET A 73 -4.24 7.98 -2.52
CA MET A 73 -5.63 7.91 -2.13
C MET A 73 -6.08 6.46 -2.11
N ARG A 74 -6.79 6.04 -1.06
CA ARG A 74 -7.25 4.65 -0.90
C ARG A 74 -8.74 4.61 -0.59
N THR A 75 -9.44 3.65 -1.18
CA THR A 75 -10.80 3.30 -0.78
C THR A 75 -10.94 1.81 -0.48
N TYR A 76 -11.95 1.49 0.35
CA TYR A 76 -12.44 0.14 0.64
C TYR A 76 -13.84 -0.06 0.06
N VAL A 77 -14.37 0.96 -0.61
CA VAL A 77 -15.64 0.87 -1.33
C VAL A 77 -15.41 0.04 -2.60
N GLU A 78 -16.27 -0.93 -2.85
CA GLU A 78 -16.10 -1.87 -3.95
C GLU A 78 -16.31 -1.21 -5.31
N GLU A 79 -17.36 -0.39 -5.42
CA GLU A 79 -17.71 0.42 -6.58
C GLU A 79 -17.77 1.90 -6.16
N PRO A 80 -16.62 2.59 -6.11
CA PRO A 80 -16.58 3.97 -5.66
C PRO A 80 -17.21 4.92 -6.68
N THR A 81 -17.79 5.98 -6.16
CA THR A 81 -18.28 7.16 -6.88
C THR A 81 -17.47 8.38 -6.48
N ASP A 82 -17.70 9.51 -7.12
CA ASP A 82 -17.02 10.78 -6.84
C ASP A 82 -17.13 11.22 -5.38
N ASP A 83 -18.26 10.90 -4.71
CA ASP A 83 -18.50 11.23 -3.30
C ASP A 83 -18.07 10.13 -2.33
N SER A 84 -17.51 9.02 -2.84
CA SER A 84 -17.12 7.91 -1.99
C SER A 84 -16.02 8.29 -1.02
N GLN A 85 -16.11 7.76 0.20
CA GLN A 85 -15.09 7.95 1.21
C GLN A 85 -13.74 7.38 0.75
N VAL A 86 -12.71 8.21 0.85
CA VAL A 86 -11.33 7.84 0.59
C VAL A 86 -10.42 8.25 1.74
N PHE A 87 -9.25 7.66 1.78
CA PHE A 87 -8.18 7.98 2.71
C PHE A 87 -6.99 8.52 1.91
N LEU A 88 -6.69 9.81 2.08
CA LEU A 88 -5.42 10.36 1.63
C LEU A 88 -4.33 9.93 2.61
N GLU A 89 -3.32 9.24 2.13
CA GLU A 89 -2.25 8.69 2.95
C GLU A 89 -0.88 9.08 2.41
N ILE A 90 -0.03 9.59 3.29
CA ILE A 90 1.39 9.79 3.03
C ILE A 90 2.17 8.79 3.86
N LYS A 91 3.05 8.04 3.21
CA LYS A 91 4.09 7.26 3.87
C LYS A 91 5.42 7.92 3.61
N LYS A 92 6.13 8.28 4.69
CA LYS A 92 7.46 8.90 4.64
C LYS A 92 8.39 8.07 5.51
N LYS A 93 9.57 7.74 5.01
CA LYS A 93 10.63 7.10 5.79
C LYS A 93 11.91 7.92 5.63
N CYS A 94 12.33 8.57 6.70
CA CYS A 94 13.59 9.28 6.78
C CYS A 94 14.53 8.49 7.69
N ASP A 95 15.69 8.13 7.20
CA ASP A 95 16.61 7.21 7.86
C ASP A 95 15.88 5.90 8.23
N GLU A 96 15.84 5.52 9.49
CA GLU A 96 15.13 4.33 9.96
C GLU A 96 13.74 4.64 10.53
N VAL A 97 13.34 5.93 10.59
CA VAL A 97 12.04 6.35 11.17
C VAL A 97 10.99 6.46 10.09
N GLY A 98 9.87 5.75 10.28
CA GLY A 98 8.70 5.80 9.41
C GLY A 98 7.60 6.70 9.98
N PHE A 99 7.02 7.54 9.12
CA PHE A 99 5.85 8.36 9.43
C PHE A 99 4.70 7.98 8.51
N LYS A 100 3.51 7.99 9.05
CA LYS A 100 2.28 7.80 8.30
C LYS A 100 1.30 8.91 8.66
N TYR A 101 0.90 9.67 7.65
CA TYR A 101 -0.15 10.67 7.75
C TYR A 101 -1.41 10.15 7.06
N ARG A 102 -2.56 10.44 7.62
CA ARG A 102 -3.84 9.98 7.07
C ARG A 102 -4.94 11.00 7.29
N LEU A 103 -5.66 11.32 6.23
CA LEU A 103 -6.85 12.15 6.21
C LEU A 103 -8.00 11.36 5.60
N VAL A 104 -9.21 11.54 6.14
CA VAL A 104 -10.45 11.01 5.58
C VAL A 104 -11.17 12.11 4.83
N SER A 105 -11.53 11.86 3.57
CA SER A 105 -12.26 12.79 2.72
C SER A 105 -13.09 12.02 1.68
N ASN A 106 -13.56 12.68 0.64
CA ASN A 106 -14.16 12.06 -0.54
C ASN A 106 -13.19 12.12 -1.74
N LEU A 107 -13.50 11.36 -2.78
CA LEU A 107 -12.64 11.19 -3.96
C LEU A 107 -12.38 12.54 -4.65
N THR A 108 -13.45 13.28 -4.98
CA THR A 108 -13.35 14.54 -5.70
C THR A 108 -12.54 15.58 -4.93
N SER A 109 -12.77 15.71 -3.63
CA SER A 109 -12.02 16.66 -2.78
C SER A 109 -10.52 16.36 -2.75
N VAL A 110 -10.13 15.09 -2.64
CA VAL A 110 -8.71 14.70 -2.63
C VAL A 110 -8.05 14.98 -3.98
N VAL A 111 -8.70 14.64 -5.11
CA VAL A 111 -8.14 14.90 -6.43
C VAL A 111 -7.98 16.41 -6.65
N ASN A 112 -9.00 17.21 -6.36
CA ASN A 112 -8.95 18.66 -6.50
C ASN A 112 -7.87 19.30 -5.63
N TYR A 113 -7.70 18.79 -4.42
CA TYR A 113 -6.66 19.29 -3.52
C TYR A 113 -5.26 19.00 -4.04
N ILE A 114 -4.99 17.77 -4.49
CA ILE A 114 -3.66 17.39 -4.97
C ILE A 114 -3.31 18.06 -6.30
N GLU A 115 -4.25 18.10 -7.25
CA GLU A 115 -3.97 18.64 -8.59
C GLU A 115 -4.04 20.17 -8.67
N ASN A 116 -4.97 20.78 -7.92
CA ASN A 116 -5.27 22.21 -8.08
C ASN A 116 -5.00 23.04 -6.82
N GLY A 117 -4.59 22.41 -5.72
CA GLY A 117 -4.40 23.07 -4.42
C GLY A 117 -5.72 23.53 -3.76
N LEU A 118 -6.87 23.06 -4.24
CA LEU A 118 -8.20 23.47 -3.77
C LEU A 118 -8.65 22.60 -2.61
N ALA A 119 -8.36 23.02 -1.39
CA ALA A 119 -8.85 22.37 -0.17
C ALA A 119 -10.26 22.83 0.16
N ASP A 120 -11.17 21.88 0.39
CA ASP A 120 -12.48 22.12 0.96
C ASP A 120 -12.51 21.78 2.47
N GLU A 121 -13.67 21.83 3.08
CA GLU A 121 -13.87 21.58 4.53
C GLU A 121 -13.47 20.16 4.97
N THR A 122 -13.45 19.19 4.06
CA THR A 122 -13.06 17.80 4.36
C THR A 122 -11.55 17.65 4.46
N ILE A 123 -10.78 18.54 3.84
CA ILE A 123 -9.32 18.60 3.91
C ILE A 123 -8.91 19.49 5.10
N SER A 124 -9.13 19.01 6.32
CA SER A 124 -9.07 19.83 7.54
C SER A 124 -7.88 19.57 8.46
N ASP A 125 -7.08 18.51 8.26
CA ASP A 125 -5.92 18.23 9.12
C ASP A 125 -4.69 19.03 8.63
N GLU A 126 -4.31 20.06 9.39
CA GLU A 126 -3.21 20.97 9.04
C GLU A 126 -1.84 20.26 8.93
N ARG A 127 -1.62 19.15 9.65
CA ARG A 127 -0.38 18.38 9.54
C ARG A 127 -0.32 17.60 8.25
N VAL A 128 -1.45 17.04 7.81
CA VAL A 128 -1.54 16.36 6.51
C VAL A 128 -1.38 17.38 5.38
N LYS A 129 -1.98 18.57 5.50
CA LYS A 129 -1.79 19.66 4.53
C LYS A 129 -0.33 20.05 4.39
N ALA A 130 0.35 20.32 5.51
CA ALA A 130 1.76 20.70 5.50
C ALA A 130 2.65 19.66 4.81
N GLU A 131 2.41 18.36 5.06
CA GLU A 131 3.14 17.28 4.38
C GLU A 131 2.81 17.19 2.88
N VAL A 132 1.56 17.45 2.47
CA VAL A 132 1.19 17.51 1.05
C VAL A 132 1.88 18.70 0.38
N GLU A 133 1.89 19.87 1.01
CA GLU A 133 2.56 21.06 0.50
C GLU A 133 4.08 20.83 0.30
N GLU A 134 4.75 20.19 1.29
CA GLU A 134 6.16 19.79 1.12
C GLU A 134 6.36 18.85 -0.08
N LEU A 135 5.43 17.92 -0.33
CA LEU A 135 5.51 17.03 -1.48
C LEU A 135 5.27 17.79 -2.80
N GLN A 136 4.32 18.73 -2.84
CA GLN A 136 4.03 19.55 -4.01
C GLN A 136 5.18 20.50 -4.35
N GLU A 137 5.89 21.04 -3.36
CA GLU A 137 7.10 21.85 -3.58
C GLU A 137 8.25 21.01 -4.16
N ARG A 138 8.40 19.76 -3.69
CA ARG A 138 9.49 18.87 -4.12
C ARG A 138 9.21 18.18 -5.44
N TYR A 139 7.97 17.77 -5.65
CA TYR A 139 7.50 17.03 -6.83
C TYR A 139 6.40 17.85 -7.53
N VAL A 140 6.83 18.77 -8.37
CA VAL A 140 5.92 19.69 -9.08
C VAL A 140 4.90 18.90 -9.93
N ASP A 141 3.67 19.40 -10.04
CA ASP A 141 2.58 18.81 -10.85
C ASP A 141 2.17 17.40 -10.45
N LEU A 142 1.98 17.18 -9.14
CA LEU A 142 1.44 15.90 -8.64
C LEU A 142 0.04 15.64 -9.18
N LYS A 143 -0.15 14.44 -9.73
CA LYS A 143 -1.43 13.99 -10.28
C LYS A 143 -1.58 12.46 -10.16
N PRO A 144 -2.79 11.91 -10.37
CA PRO A 144 -3.01 10.46 -10.42
C PRO A 144 -2.13 9.80 -11.47
N LYS A 145 -1.31 8.83 -11.08
CA LYS A 145 -0.34 8.16 -12.00
C LYS A 145 -0.50 6.65 -12.09
N MET A 146 -1.03 6.01 -11.04
CA MET A 146 -1.12 4.56 -11.02
C MET A 146 -2.29 4.09 -10.15
N VAL A 147 -3.17 3.28 -10.70
CA VAL A 147 -4.16 2.53 -9.92
C VAL A 147 -3.56 1.19 -9.51
N ILE A 148 -3.72 0.80 -8.26
CA ILE A 148 -3.40 -0.53 -7.77
C ILE A 148 -4.57 -1.04 -6.93
N SER A 149 -5.18 -2.15 -7.38
CA SER A 149 -6.27 -2.82 -6.68
C SER A 149 -5.90 -4.24 -6.30
N TYR A 150 -6.46 -4.73 -5.20
CA TYR A 150 -6.23 -6.09 -4.71
C TYR A 150 -7.29 -6.50 -3.68
N GLU A 151 -7.40 -7.79 -3.48
CA GLU A 151 -8.17 -8.40 -2.41
C GLU A 151 -7.26 -8.68 -1.23
N ARG A 152 -7.73 -8.42 -0.02
CA ARG A 152 -6.99 -8.65 1.21
C ARG A 152 -7.76 -9.55 2.17
N TYR A 153 -7.08 -10.56 2.68
CA TYR A 153 -7.50 -11.31 3.85
C TYR A 153 -6.61 -10.93 5.04
N SER A 154 -7.22 -10.68 6.20
CA SER A 154 -6.52 -10.21 7.40
C SER A 154 -6.78 -11.12 8.59
N MET A 155 -5.71 -11.45 9.30
CA MET A 155 -5.71 -12.26 10.53
C MET A 155 -4.99 -11.50 11.64
N LYS A 156 -5.40 -11.74 12.88
CA LYS A 156 -4.74 -11.21 14.08
C LYS A 156 -4.40 -12.34 15.04
N GLY A 157 -3.41 -12.13 15.88
CA GLY A 157 -3.02 -13.11 16.89
C GLY A 157 -4.17 -13.41 17.86
N LEU A 158 -4.41 -14.68 18.12
CA LEU A 158 -5.43 -15.15 19.05
C LEU A 158 -5.13 -14.67 20.48
N GLU A 159 -3.92 -14.93 20.96
CA GLU A 159 -3.43 -14.50 22.26
C GLU A 159 -2.59 -13.24 22.15
N ASP A 160 -1.63 -13.22 21.24
CA ASP A 160 -0.76 -12.06 20.96
C ASP A 160 -1.36 -11.14 19.92
N LYS A 161 -2.22 -10.20 20.36
CA LYS A 161 -2.88 -9.21 19.51
C LYS A 161 -1.92 -8.23 18.80
N LYS A 162 -0.63 -8.29 19.10
CA LYS A 162 0.41 -7.48 18.46
C LYS A 162 0.86 -8.09 17.12
N VAL A 163 0.50 -9.34 16.84
CA VAL A 163 0.75 -10.00 15.56
C VAL A 163 -0.44 -9.77 14.64
N ARG A 164 -0.17 -9.29 13.44
CA ARG A 164 -1.14 -9.19 12.35
C ARG A 164 -0.55 -9.75 11.08
N VAL A 165 -1.29 -10.63 10.43
CA VAL A 165 -0.92 -11.20 9.13
C VAL A 165 -1.96 -10.80 8.11
N THR A 166 -1.52 -10.30 6.96
CA THR A 166 -2.41 -10.00 5.83
C THR A 166 -1.93 -10.71 4.59
N VAL A 167 -2.86 -11.20 3.79
CA VAL A 167 -2.59 -11.82 2.49
C VAL A 167 -3.28 -11.00 1.41
N ASP A 168 -2.49 -10.48 0.48
CA ASP A 168 -2.97 -9.73 -0.68
C ASP A 168 -2.92 -10.61 -1.92
N SER A 169 -4.04 -10.74 -2.59
CA SER A 169 -4.22 -11.54 -3.80
C SER A 169 -4.88 -10.72 -4.92
N ASN A 170 -4.89 -11.26 -6.15
CA ASN A 170 -5.48 -10.64 -7.33
C ASN A 170 -5.00 -9.19 -7.54
N ILE A 171 -3.69 -8.97 -7.31
CA ILE A 171 -3.11 -7.63 -7.36
C ILE A 171 -2.99 -7.19 -8.81
N ARG A 172 -3.68 -6.11 -9.17
CA ARG A 172 -3.68 -5.51 -10.50
C ARG A 172 -3.19 -4.08 -10.44
N TYR A 173 -2.57 -3.62 -11.53
CA TYR A 173 -2.16 -2.24 -11.70
C TYR A 173 -2.51 -1.72 -13.09
N ARG A 174 -2.73 -0.42 -13.22
CA ARG A 174 -2.84 0.28 -14.50
C ARG A 174 -2.34 1.73 -14.38
N ASP A 175 -1.75 2.21 -15.45
CA ASP A 175 -1.22 3.57 -15.64
C ASP A 175 -2.01 4.38 -16.66
N TYR A 176 -3.19 3.91 -17.00
CA TYR A 176 -4.20 4.55 -17.85
C TYR A 176 -5.55 4.47 -17.14
N ASP A 177 -6.51 5.34 -17.51
CA ASP A 177 -7.77 5.47 -16.79
C ASP A 177 -7.54 5.51 -15.27
N VAL A 178 -6.66 6.43 -14.85
CA VAL A 178 -6.17 6.48 -13.47
C VAL A 178 -7.20 7.18 -12.59
N ASP A 179 -8.32 6.51 -12.41
CA ASP A 179 -9.45 6.91 -11.63
C ASP A 179 -10.01 5.69 -10.87
N LEU A 180 -10.42 5.88 -9.62
CA LEU A 180 -11.02 4.81 -8.81
C LEU A 180 -12.42 4.42 -9.31
N THR A 181 -13.18 5.35 -9.90
CA THR A 181 -14.54 5.09 -10.42
C THR A 181 -14.51 4.24 -11.69
N SER A 182 -13.39 4.18 -12.39
CA SER A 182 -13.23 3.36 -13.60
C SER A 182 -13.16 1.85 -13.34
N GLY A 183 -13.25 1.42 -12.08
CA GLY A 183 -13.23 -0.01 -11.71
C GLY A 183 -11.83 -0.56 -11.43
N ARG A 184 -11.76 -1.89 -11.20
CA ARG A 184 -10.57 -2.58 -10.66
C ARG A 184 -9.78 -3.39 -11.69
N TYR A 185 -10.02 -3.20 -12.98
CA TYR A 185 -9.26 -3.87 -14.03
C TYR A 185 -7.81 -3.37 -14.13
N GLY A 186 -7.00 -4.11 -14.82
CA GLY A 186 -5.58 -3.79 -15.04
C GLY A 186 -4.74 -5.03 -15.28
N LEU A 187 -3.43 -4.83 -15.44
CA LEU A 187 -2.45 -5.88 -15.63
C LEU A 187 -2.10 -6.56 -14.29
N PRO A 188 -1.79 -7.86 -14.28
CA PRO A 188 -1.37 -8.54 -13.05
C PRO A 188 -0.01 -8.02 -12.57
N LEU A 189 0.09 -7.74 -11.27
CA LEU A 189 1.34 -7.27 -10.66
C LEU A 189 2.31 -8.42 -10.37
N LEU A 190 1.78 -9.59 -10.02
CA LEU A 190 2.53 -10.81 -9.72
C LEU A 190 2.30 -11.86 -10.82
N GLU A 191 3.09 -12.92 -10.77
CA GLU A 191 2.85 -14.10 -11.60
C GLU A 191 1.55 -14.81 -11.15
N GLU A 192 1.00 -15.62 -12.04
CA GLU A 192 -0.23 -16.36 -11.76
C GLU A 192 -0.07 -17.26 -10.51
N GLY A 193 -1.06 -17.21 -9.63
CA GLY A 193 -1.05 -17.98 -8.39
C GLY A 193 -0.24 -17.40 -7.25
N GLN A 194 0.53 -16.33 -7.46
CA GLN A 194 1.29 -15.68 -6.40
C GLN A 194 0.43 -14.73 -5.57
N VAL A 195 0.79 -14.62 -4.29
CA VAL A 195 0.21 -13.72 -3.30
C VAL A 195 1.31 -13.01 -2.52
N ILE A 196 0.96 -11.91 -1.85
CA ILE A 196 1.85 -11.24 -0.89
C ILE A 196 1.30 -11.48 0.51
N MET A 197 2.06 -12.17 1.34
CA MET A 197 1.82 -12.21 2.77
C MET A 197 2.65 -11.10 3.44
N GLU A 198 2.01 -10.30 4.28
CA GLU A 198 2.65 -9.25 5.08
C GLU A 198 2.41 -9.55 6.56
N ILE A 199 3.47 -9.61 7.34
CA ILE A 199 3.43 -9.83 8.78
C ILE A 199 3.83 -8.53 9.46
N LYS A 200 3.01 -8.08 10.41
CA LYS A 200 3.30 -6.93 11.28
C LYS A 200 3.32 -7.39 12.73
N ILE A 201 4.37 -6.99 13.42
CA ILE A 201 4.59 -7.35 14.82
C ILE A 201 5.01 -6.10 15.56
N SER A 202 4.27 -5.76 16.63
CA SER A 202 4.66 -4.69 17.54
C SER A 202 5.34 -5.32 18.77
N GLY A 203 6.66 -5.24 18.81
CA GLY A 203 7.45 -5.80 19.91
C GLY A 203 8.28 -7.03 19.55
N GLN A 204 8.29 -8.04 20.42
CA GLN A 204 9.13 -9.22 20.25
C GLN A 204 8.56 -10.18 19.19
N TYR A 205 9.43 -10.72 18.35
CA TYR A 205 9.07 -11.70 17.33
C TYR A 205 8.65 -13.03 17.97
N PRO A 206 7.44 -13.56 17.72
CA PRO A 206 6.98 -14.80 18.34
C PRO A 206 7.77 -16.01 17.83
N GLN A 207 8.18 -16.89 18.74
CA GLN A 207 8.94 -18.08 18.38
C GLN A 207 8.17 -19.01 17.44
N TRP A 208 6.87 -19.24 17.70
CA TRP A 208 6.02 -20.08 16.84
C TRP A 208 6.02 -19.63 15.37
N LEU A 209 6.06 -18.30 15.13
CA LEU A 209 6.06 -17.75 13.78
C LEU A 209 7.43 -17.96 13.11
N ALA A 210 8.53 -17.74 13.85
CA ALA A 210 9.85 -18.03 13.37
C ALA A 210 10.02 -19.52 12.99
N ASP A 211 9.50 -20.43 13.83
CA ASP A 211 9.58 -21.88 13.60
C ASP A 211 8.82 -22.28 12.34
N ILE A 212 7.61 -21.74 12.13
CA ILE A 212 6.81 -22.00 10.93
C ILE A 212 7.52 -21.49 9.67
N LEU A 213 7.97 -20.23 9.66
CA LEU A 213 8.65 -19.66 8.49
C LEU A 213 9.94 -20.43 8.15
N ASN A 214 10.74 -20.78 9.15
CA ASN A 214 11.96 -21.57 8.99
C ASN A 214 11.68 -22.98 8.46
N LYS A 215 10.64 -23.65 8.97
CA LYS A 215 10.22 -24.99 8.54
C LYS A 215 9.95 -25.07 7.03
N TYR A 216 9.37 -24.02 6.46
CA TYR A 216 9.02 -23.95 5.04
C TYR A 216 10.06 -23.17 4.21
N GLY A 217 11.17 -22.73 4.82
CA GLY A 217 12.21 -21.97 4.11
C GLY A 217 11.72 -20.64 3.53
N ILE A 218 10.79 -19.97 4.24
CA ILE A 218 10.19 -18.73 3.77
C ILE A 218 11.12 -17.56 4.05
N GLU A 219 11.56 -16.90 3.00
CA GLU A 219 12.48 -15.75 3.08
C GLU A 219 11.76 -14.43 2.86
N GLU A 220 12.12 -13.44 3.68
CA GLU A 220 11.63 -12.07 3.54
C GLU A 220 12.10 -11.43 2.23
N GLN A 221 11.19 -10.68 1.60
CA GLN A 221 11.49 -9.94 0.38
C GLN A 221 11.13 -8.46 0.53
N SER A 222 12.02 -7.59 0.05
CA SER A 222 11.68 -6.17 -0.08
C SER A 222 10.68 -6.00 -1.21
N PHE A 223 9.46 -5.58 -0.90
CA PHE A 223 8.40 -5.43 -1.89
C PHE A 223 7.62 -4.13 -1.71
N SER A 224 7.50 -3.36 -2.78
CA SER A 224 6.63 -2.20 -2.88
C SER A 224 5.68 -2.38 -4.06
N LYS A 225 4.36 -2.45 -3.81
CA LYS A 225 3.36 -2.56 -4.88
C LYS A 225 3.54 -1.47 -5.94
N TYR A 226 3.65 -0.20 -5.51
CA TYR A 226 3.84 0.92 -6.44
C TYR A 226 5.19 0.85 -7.16
N GLY A 227 6.28 0.56 -6.45
CA GLY A 227 7.59 0.39 -7.09
C GLY A 227 7.60 -0.73 -8.13
N ARG A 228 6.98 -1.88 -7.82
CA ARG A 228 6.88 -3.00 -8.76
C ARG A 228 6.01 -2.67 -9.98
N ALA A 229 4.89 -1.98 -9.76
CA ALA A 229 4.01 -1.53 -10.85
C ALA A 229 4.72 -0.56 -11.78
N TYR A 230 5.46 0.41 -11.23
CA TYR A 230 6.28 1.34 -12.00
C TYR A 230 7.34 0.61 -12.85
N LEU A 231 8.07 -0.34 -12.28
CA LEU A 231 9.07 -1.11 -13.03
C LEU A 231 8.44 -1.92 -14.17
N LYS A 232 7.32 -2.61 -13.92
CA LYS A 232 6.59 -3.35 -14.96
C LYS A 232 6.05 -2.41 -16.07
N MET A 233 5.57 -1.22 -15.70
CA MET A 233 5.18 -0.21 -16.67
C MET A 233 6.36 0.21 -17.57
N LYS A 234 7.53 0.47 -16.98
CA LYS A 234 8.75 0.85 -17.72
C LYS A 234 9.21 -0.28 -18.66
N GLU A 235 9.19 -1.52 -18.21
CA GLU A 235 9.51 -2.69 -19.04
C GLU A 235 8.58 -2.80 -20.25
N ARG A 236 7.27 -2.65 -20.05
CA ARG A 236 6.26 -2.67 -21.12
C ARG A 236 6.49 -1.54 -22.14
N MET A 237 6.72 -0.31 -21.66
CA MET A 237 7.00 0.84 -22.56
C MET A 237 8.26 0.61 -23.39
N ALA A 238 9.31 0.05 -22.81
CA ALA A 238 10.55 -0.26 -23.50
C ALA A 238 10.38 -1.37 -24.56
N GLN A 239 9.48 -2.33 -24.35
CA GLN A 239 9.14 -3.35 -25.34
C GLN A 239 8.35 -2.79 -26.53
N THR A 240 7.38 -1.91 -26.25
CA THR A 240 6.58 -1.24 -27.30
C THR A 240 7.43 -0.36 -28.22
N LEU A 241 8.49 0.25 -27.70
CA LEU A 241 9.40 1.07 -28.52
C LEU A 241 10.35 0.27 -29.41
N LYS A 242 10.43 -1.07 -29.21
CA LYS A 242 11.30 -1.97 -29.99
C LYS A 242 10.53 -2.79 -31.04
N SER A 243 9.20 -2.76 -30.99
CA SER A 243 8.28 -3.39 -31.95
C SER A 243 7.86 -2.42 -33.05
#